data_e41957c9456bd4e3ee9fea7fad3acd57
#
_entry.id   e41957c9456bd4e3ee9fea7fad3acd57
#
_cell.length_a   1.000
_cell.length_b   1.000
_cell.length_c   1.000
_cell.angle_alpha   90.00
_cell.angle_beta   90.00
_cell.angle_gamma   90.00
#
_symmetry.space_group_name_H-M   'P 1'
#
loop_
_entity.id
_entity.type
_entity.pdbx_description
1 polymer ?
#
loop_
_entity_poly.entity_id
_entity_poly.type
_entity_poly.pdbx_seq_one_letter_code
_entity_poly.pdbx_strand_id
1 'polypeptide(L)'
;MSFETLGLSAEILRAVEEQGYREPTPIQRQAIPVVLAGRDLMASAQTGTGKTAGFTLPLLQLLSKHDHPIKGRRPVRALILTPTRELAAQIGENVEAYSKHLRLRSLVVFGGVSINPQMMKLRGGVDILVATPGRLLDLEHQHAVDLSKIEILVLDEADRMLDMGFIHDIRRVLSKLPAKRQNLLFSATFSDEIKGLASKLLTNPASVEVARRNTASEQIEQSVHFVDKRRKRELLSQMIGEGDWKQVLVFNRTKHGANHLAEQLNKDGITAAAIHGNKSQGARTRALADFKDGKIRVLVATDIAARGLDIDQLPHVVNYELPNVPEDYVHRIGRTGRAERTGEAISLVCVDEHKLLRDIERLLKREIPRIALPGYEPDPSIKAEPIINGRQAGGGRGAPRGNGGGAPRTGNGGGQRSGNGGGQRENRGGGSARPQGEGKPRSGAPSRRPRSRQPSE
;
A
#
# COMPACT_ATOMS: atom_id res chain seq x y z
N MET A 1 -34.12 0.97 1.91
CA MET A 1 -33.83 -0.32 1.23
C MET A 1 -32.85 -1.05 2.15
N SER A 2 -33.25 -2.19 2.73
CA SER A 2 -32.40 -2.97 3.64
C SER A 2 -31.52 -3.97 2.89
N PHE A 3 -30.55 -4.57 3.58
CA PHE A 3 -29.71 -5.63 3.00
C PHE A 3 -30.52 -6.87 2.59
N GLU A 4 -31.63 -7.15 3.25
CA GLU A 4 -32.54 -8.27 2.94
C GLU A 4 -33.08 -8.20 1.50
N THR A 5 -33.28 -6.99 0.96
CA THR A 5 -33.79 -6.78 -0.39
C THR A 5 -32.74 -6.96 -1.47
N LEU A 6 -31.46 -7.21 -1.12
CA LEU A 6 -30.35 -7.33 -2.06
C LEU A 6 -30.07 -8.76 -2.53
N GLY A 7 -30.84 -9.76 -2.08
CA GLY A 7 -30.70 -11.17 -2.52
C GLY A 7 -29.55 -11.93 -1.86
N LEU A 8 -29.14 -11.50 -0.67
CA LEU A 8 -28.13 -12.18 0.15
C LEU A 8 -28.77 -13.29 1.00
N SER A 9 -28.03 -14.35 1.29
CA SER A 9 -28.49 -15.46 2.14
C SER A 9 -28.57 -15.07 3.62
N ALA A 10 -29.33 -15.85 4.39
CA ALA A 10 -29.50 -15.60 5.82
C ALA A 10 -28.17 -15.61 6.59
N GLU A 11 -27.22 -16.46 6.22
CA GLU A 11 -25.90 -16.56 6.83
C GLU A 11 -25.10 -15.25 6.64
N ILE A 12 -25.17 -14.67 5.43
CA ILE A 12 -24.50 -13.41 5.11
C ILE A 12 -25.20 -12.24 5.80
N LEU A 13 -26.53 -12.21 5.79
CA LEU A 13 -27.32 -11.18 6.46
C LEU A 13 -27.02 -11.15 7.97
N ARG A 14 -26.95 -12.32 8.61
CA ARG A 14 -26.56 -12.44 10.01
C ARG A 14 -25.14 -11.87 10.27
N ALA A 15 -24.17 -12.18 9.40
CA ALA A 15 -22.82 -11.64 9.53
C ALA A 15 -22.79 -10.12 9.35
N VAL A 16 -23.59 -9.57 8.45
CA VAL A 16 -23.73 -8.12 8.22
C VAL A 16 -24.33 -7.43 9.46
N GLU A 17 -25.34 -8.02 10.08
CA GLU A 17 -25.95 -7.51 11.33
C GLU A 17 -24.95 -7.54 12.50
N GLU A 18 -24.19 -8.63 12.66
CA GLU A 18 -23.12 -8.75 13.67
C GLU A 18 -22.02 -7.67 13.49
N GLN A 19 -21.81 -7.14 12.29
CA GLN A 19 -20.92 -6.01 12.03
C GLN A 19 -21.60 -4.64 12.28
N GLY A 20 -22.86 -4.61 12.72
CA GLY A 20 -23.60 -3.40 13.01
C GLY A 20 -24.09 -2.64 11.77
N TYR A 21 -24.09 -3.27 10.60
CA TYR A 21 -24.57 -2.62 9.37
C TYR A 21 -26.09 -2.71 9.30
N ARG A 22 -26.74 -1.55 9.36
CA ARG A 22 -28.19 -1.45 9.31
C ARG A 22 -28.73 -1.25 7.91
N GLU A 23 -28.10 -0.36 7.13
CA GLU A 23 -28.50 0.00 5.78
C GLU A 23 -27.35 -0.08 4.79
N PRO A 24 -27.58 -0.58 3.59
CA PRO A 24 -26.57 -0.59 2.54
C PRO A 24 -26.26 0.83 2.04
N THR A 25 -24.98 1.10 1.86
CA THR A 25 -24.51 2.36 1.27
C THR A 25 -24.91 2.48 -0.21
N PRO A 26 -24.87 3.67 -0.81
CA PRO A 26 -25.20 3.84 -2.23
C PRO A 26 -24.43 2.92 -3.18
N ILE A 27 -23.12 2.70 -2.93
CA ILE A 27 -22.31 1.79 -3.75
C ILE A 27 -22.77 0.34 -3.58
N GLN A 28 -23.11 -0.09 -2.37
CA GLN A 28 -23.58 -1.44 -2.08
C GLN A 28 -24.92 -1.72 -2.74
N ARG A 29 -25.86 -0.77 -2.66
CA ARG A 29 -27.19 -0.89 -3.30
C ARG A 29 -27.10 -1.11 -4.80
N GLN A 30 -26.13 -0.47 -5.45
CA GLN A 30 -25.96 -0.54 -6.90
C GLN A 30 -25.09 -1.71 -7.35
N ALA A 31 -23.98 -1.98 -6.62
CA ALA A 31 -23.02 -2.99 -7.03
C ALA A 31 -23.50 -4.43 -6.70
N ILE A 32 -24.08 -4.67 -5.52
CA ILE A 32 -24.45 -6.03 -5.08
C ILE A 32 -25.38 -6.72 -6.10
N PRO A 33 -26.48 -6.12 -6.57
CA PRO A 33 -27.36 -6.79 -7.54
C PRO A 33 -26.67 -7.10 -8.88
N VAL A 34 -25.80 -6.20 -9.35
CA VAL A 34 -25.03 -6.39 -10.59
C VAL A 34 -24.08 -7.57 -10.49
N VAL A 35 -23.35 -7.67 -9.37
CA VAL A 35 -22.42 -8.78 -9.12
C VAL A 35 -23.17 -10.10 -8.99
N LEU A 36 -24.31 -10.13 -8.28
CA LEU A 36 -25.14 -11.33 -8.13
C LEU A 36 -25.74 -11.82 -9.44
N ALA A 37 -25.96 -10.89 -10.40
CA ALA A 37 -26.41 -11.21 -11.76
C ALA A 37 -25.29 -11.78 -12.65
N GLY A 38 -24.06 -11.94 -12.12
CA GLY A 38 -22.92 -12.48 -12.87
C GLY A 38 -22.33 -11.52 -13.91
N ARG A 39 -22.67 -10.23 -13.88
CA ARG A 39 -22.18 -9.22 -14.82
C ARG A 39 -20.85 -8.66 -14.36
N ASP A 40 -20.01 -8.28 -15.31
CA ASP A 40 -18.80 -7.49 -15.01
C ASP A 40 -19.20 -6.10 -14.50
N LEU A 41 -18.40 -5.56 -13.60
CA LEU A 41 -18.67 -4.28 -12.94
C LEU A 41 -17.47 -3.34 -13.07
N MET A 42 -17.74 -2.09 -13.42
CA MET A 42 -16.83 -0.96 -13.30
C MET A 42 -17.42 0.03 -12.31
N ALA A 43 -16.81 0.16 -11.14
CA ALA A 43 -17.35 0.97 -10.05
C ALA A 43 -16.40 2.10 -9.66
N SER A 44 -16.93 3.34 -9.68
CA SER A 44 -16.27 4.53 -9.15
C SER A 44 -16.79 4.85 -7.76
N ALA A 45 -15.94 4.72 -6.76
CA ALA A 45 -16.27 5.13 -5.41
C ALA A 45 -15.00 5.39 -4.57
N GLN A 46 -15.06 6.40 -3.72
CA GLN A 46 -13.97 6.76 -2.82
C GLN A 46 -13.75 5.72 -1.71
N THR A 47 -12.60 5.77 -1.03
CA THR A 47 -12.34 4.98 0.18
C THR A 47 -13.38 5.31 1.25
N GLY A 48 -13.81 4.31 2.07
CA GLY A 48 -14.80 4.50 3.13
C GLY A 48 -16.25 4.61 2.69
N THR A 49 -16.56 4.43 1.41
CA THR A 49 -17.95 4.39 0.91
C THR A 49 -18.62 3.02 1.06
N GLY A 50 -17.88 2.01 1.55
CA GLY A 50 -18.39 0.65 1.71
C GLY A 50 -18.14 -0.27 0.51
N LYS A 51 -17.17 0.06 -0.37
CA LYS A 51 -16.81 -0.76 -1.55
C LYS A 51 -16.52 -2.21 -1.19
N THR A 52 -15.73 -2.43 -0.12
CA THR A 52 -15.32 -3.78 0.31
C THR A 52 -16.51 -4.69 0.52
N ALA A 53 -17.53 -4.28 1.26
CA ALA A 53 -18.76 -5.04 1.40
C ALA A 53 -19.54 -5.12 0.08
N GLY A 54 -19.47 -4.07 -0.76
CA GLY A 54 -20.13 -4.03 -2.07
C GLY A 54 -19.68 -5.12 -3.03
N PHE A 55 -18.42 -5.58 -2.97
CA PHE A 55 -17.96 -6.72 -3.77
C PHE A 55 -17.85 -8.02 -2.95
N THR A 56 -17.50 -7.96 -1.67
CA THR A 56 -17.28 -9.17 -0.86
C THR A 56 -18.59 -9.92 -0.59
N LEU A 57 -19.66 -9.23 -0.19
CA LEU A 57 -20.93 -9.87 0.14
C LEU A 57 -21.51 -10.68 -1.05
N PRO A 58 -21.65 -10.10 -2.25
CA PRO A 58 -22.15 -10.86 -3.40
C PRO A 58 -21.15 -11.93 -3.87
N LEU A 59 -19.84 -11.72 -3.77
CA LEU A 59 -18.82 -12.73 -4.04
C LEU A 59 -19.01 -13.95 -3.14
N LEU A 60 -19.16 -13.75 -1.83
CA LEU A 60 -19.43 -14.82 -0.86
C LEU A 60 -20.72 -15.57 -1.22
N GLN A 61 -21.78 -14.85 -1.58
CA GLN A 61 -23.06 -15.43 -2.00
C GLN A 61 -22.91 -16.31 -3.24
N LEU A 62 -22.15 -15.87 -4.25
CA LEU A 62 -21.94 -16.65 -5.47
C LEU A 62 -21.12 -17.90 -5.19
N LEU A 63 -20.06 -17.81 -4.39
CA LEU A 63 -19.21 -18.94 -4.04
C LEU A 63 -19.93 -19.95 -3.16
N SER A 64 -20.84 -19.52 -2.28
CA SER A 64 -21.59 -20.43 -1.38
C SER A 64 -22.64 -21.28 -2.10
N LYS A 65 -23.11 -20.86 -3.30
CA LYS A 65 -24.07 -21.63 -4.11
C LYS A 65 -23.52 -22.96 -4.63
N HIS A 66 -22.22 -23.10 -4.73
CA HIS A 66 -21.55 -24.27 -5.25
C HIS A 66 -20.58 -24.80 -4.19
N ASP A 67 -21.06 -25.66 -3.31
CA ASP A 67 -20.20 -26.37 -2.36
C ASP A 67 -19.25 -27.30 -3.14
N HIS A 68 -17.95 -27.00 -3.07
CA HIS A 68 -16.95 -27.95 -3.54
C HIS A 68 -16.89 -29.14 -2.58
N PRO A 69 -16.85 -30.37 -3.11
CA PRO A 69 -16.73 -31.55 -2.27
C PRO A 69 -15.49 -31.43 -1.38
N ILE A 70 -15.67 -31.65 -0.09
CA ILE A 70 -14.64 -31.49 0.98
C ILE A 70 -13.44 -32.44 0.77
N LYS A 71 -13.50 -33.36 -0.19
CA LYS A 71 -12.41 -34.28 -0.52
C LYS A 71 -11.41 -33.63 -1.48
N GLY A 72 -10.23 -33.30 -0.98
CA GLY A 72 -9.14 -32.78 -1.76
C GLY A 72 -8.74 -31.31 -1.42
N ARG A 73 -7.73 -30.81 -2.13
CA ARG A 73 -7.27 -29.41 -2.00
C ARG A 73 -8.31 -28.48 -2.63
N ARG A 74 -8.81 -27.50 -1.86
CA ARG A 74 -9.73 -26.47 -2.38
C ARG A 74 -9.03 -25.63 -3.44
N PRO A 75 -9.62 -25.41 -4.62
CA PRO A 75 -9.08 -24.49 -5.61
C PRO A 75 -9.35 -23.04 -5.19
N VAL A 76 -8.50 -22.12 -5.62
CA VAL A 76 -8.80 -20.69 -5.50
C VAL A 76 -9.85 -20.33 -6.55
N ARG A 77 -11.02 -19.90 -6.10
CA ARG A 77 -12.17 -19.54 -6.95
C ARG A 77 -12.36 -18.03 -7.09
N ALA A 78 -12.00 -17.27 -6.06
CA ALA A 78 -12.01 -15.81 -6.11
C ALA A 78 -10.63 -15.24 -5.81
N LEU A 79 -10.23 -14.26 -6.61
CA LEU A 79 -8.99 -13.51 -6.44
C LEU A 79 -9.32 -12.02 -6.26
N ILE A 80 -8.85 -11.44 -5.16
CA ILE A 80 -8.96 -10.00 -4.89
C ILE A 80 -7.55 -9.42 -4.91
N LEU A 81 -7.26 -8.58 -5.90
CA LEU A 81 -6.00 -7.85 -6.02
C LEU A 81 -6.12 -6.45 -5.45
N THR A 82 -5.12 -6.05 -4.68
CA THR A 82 -5.07 -4.75 -4.01
C THR A 82 -3.62 -4.22 -3.96
N PRO A 83 -3.42 -2.88 -4.00
CA PRO A 83 -2.08 -2.31 -4.12
C PRO A 83 -1.18 -2.50 -2.90
N THR A 84 -1.77 -2.54 -1.68
CA THR A 84 -1.00 -2.47 -0.44
C THR A 84 -1.27 -3.66 0.47
N ARG A 85 -0.31 -3.95 1.35
CA ARG A 85 -0.39 -5.04 2.34
C ARG A 85 -1.46 -4.77 3.38
N GLU A 86 -1.58 -3.53 3.77
CA GLU A 86 -2.52 -3.06 4.77
C GLU A 86 -3.96 -3.22 4.26
N LEU A 87 -4.22 -2.80 3.02
CA LEU A 87 -5.53 -2.99 2.39
C LEU A 87 -5.82 -4.48 2.18
N ALA A 88 -4.81 -5.28 1.80
CA ALA A 88 -4.98 -6.73 1.71
C ALA A 88 -5.39 -7.35 3.05
N ALA A 89 -4.73 -6.95 4.15
CA ALA A 89 -5.07 -7.42 5.49
C ALA A 89 -6.49 -7.00 5.89
N GLN A 90 -6.85 -5.73 5.70
CA GLN A 90 -8.17 -5.19 5.98
C GLN A 90 -9.29 -5.92 5.18
N ILE A 91 -9.06 -6.13 3.87
CA ILE A 91 -10.02 -6.89 3.06
C ILE A 91 -10.13 -8.33 3.58
N GLY A 92 -9.02 -8.95 3.99
CA GLY A 92 -9.02 -10.28 4.56
C GLY A 92 -9.85 -10.38 5.85
N GLU A 93 -9.67 -9.44 6.77
CA GLU A 93 -10.48 -9.33 8.00
C GLU A 93 -11.97 -9.19 7.68
N ASN A 94 -12.31 -8.34 6.71
CA ASN A 94 -13.69 -8.18 6.25
C ASN A 94 -14.25 -9.48 5.63
N VAL A 95 -13.46 -10.17 4.79
CA VAL A 95 -13.86 -11.46 4.19
C VAL A 95 -14.12 -12.48 5.29
N GLU A 96 -13.25 -12.59 6.30
CA GLU A 96 -13.42 -13.50 7.43
C GLU A 96 -14.68 -13.15 8.24
N ALA A 97 -14.89 -11.86 8.55
CA ALA A 97 -16.07 -11.41 9.29
C ALA A 97 -17.37 -11.70 8.55
N TYR A 98 -17.44 -11.40 7.25
CA TYR A 98 -18.66 -11.61 6.45
C TYR A 98 -18.91 -13.09 6.10
N SER A 99 -17.86 -13.93 6.07
CA SER A 99 -17.98 -15.37 5.82
C SER A 99 -18.11 -16.23 7.08
N LYS A 100 -18.23 -15.62 8.26
CA LYS A 100 -18.24 -16.30 9.57
C LYS A 100 -19.20 -17.49 9.65
N HIS A 101 -20.35 -17.41 8.99
CA HIS A 101 -21.39 -18.44 8.98
C HIS A 101 -21.37 -19.30 7.71
N LEU A 102 -20.35 -19.14 6.84
CA LEU A 102 -20.17 -19.89 5.60
C LEU A 102 -19.02 -20.89 5.73
N ARG A 103 -19.05 -21.94 4.90
CA ARG A 103 -17.97 -22.94 4.84
C ARG A 103 -16.85 -22.56 3.85
N LEU A 104 -16.60 -21.27 3.65
CA LEU A 104 -15.56 -20.75 2.78
C LEU A 104 -14.26 -20.50 3.55
N ARG A 105 -13.13 -20.70 2.87
CA ARG A 105 -11.81 -20.42 3.42
C ARG A 105 -11.16 -19.28 2.65
N SER A 106 -10.63 -18.30 3.36
CA SER A 106 -9.87 -17.20 2.79
C SER A 106 -8.41 -17.21 3.25
N LEU A 107 -7.56 -16.57 2.47
CA LEU A 107 -6.17 -16.31 2.84
C LEU A 107 -5.71 -14.99 2.26
N VAL A 108 -4.91 -14.28 3.04
CA VAL A 108 -4.24 -13.05 2.61
C VAL A 108 -2.77 -13.32 2.35
N VAL A 109 -2.26 -12.86 1.19
CA VAL A 109 -0.85 -12.98 0.82
C VAL A 109 -0.29 -11.65 0.32
N PHE A 110 0.86 -11.24 0.86
CA PHE A 110 1.51 -10.00 0.47
C PHE A 110 3.02 -10.07 0.65
N GLY A 111 3.72 -9.21 -0.07
CA GLY A 111 5.19 -9.14 -0.06
C GLY A 111 5.78 -8.52 1.21
N GLY A 112 7.13 -8.55 1.32
CA GLY A 112 7.88 -7.93 2.41
C GLY A 112 7.82 -8.64 3.76
N VAL A 113 7.31 -9.86 3.75
CA VAL A 113 7.39 -10.86 4.83
C VAL A 113 7.84 -12.19 4.22
N SER A 114 8.22 -13.16 5.06
CA SER A 114 8.62 -14.49 4.58
C SER A 114 7.49 -15.13 3.73
N ILE A 115 7.88 -15.75 2.63
CA ILE A 115 6.95 -16.44 1.73
C ILE A 115 6.54 -17.81 2.27
N ASN A 116 7.43 -18.51 2.99
CA ASN A 116 7.23 -19.89 3.43
C ASN A 116 5.96 -20.10 4.27
N PRO A 117 5.63 -19.24 5.28
CA PRO A 117 4.38 -19.40 6.03
C PRO A 117 3.13 -19.26 5.14
N GLN A 118 3.19 -18.41 4.10
CA GLN A 118 2.08 -18.24 3.16
C GLN A 118 1.93 -19.46 2.25
N MET A 119 3.04 -20.03 1.76
CA MET A 119 3.04 -21.29 1.01
C MET A 119 2.48 -22.45 1.84
N MET A 120 2.85 -22.54 3.12
CA MET A 120 2.32 -23.58 4.01
C MET A 120 0.81 -23.48 4.20
N LYS A 121 0.29 -22.27 4.41
CA LYS A 121 -1.16 -22.03 4.52
C LYS A 121 -1.91 -22.37 3.24
N LEU A 122 -1.32 -22.13 2.07
CA LEU A 122 -1.90 -22.45 0.77
C LEU A 122 -2.01 -23.96 0.50
N ARG A 123 -1.22 -24.81 1.18
CA ARG A 123 -1.27 -26.27 0.99
C ARG A 123 -2.67 -26.86 1.29
N GLY A 124 -3.37 -26.29 2.26
CA GLY A 124 -4.72 -26.71 2.63
C GLY A 124 -5.81 -26.31 1.62
N GLY A 125 -5.46 -25.50 0.64
CA GLY A 125 -6.39 -24.89 -0.31
C GLY A 125 -7.26 -23.82 0.34
N VAL A 126 -7.68 -22.84 -0.47
CA VAL A 126 -8.57 -21.75 -0.08
C VAL A 126 -9.51 -21.43 -1.22
N ASP A 127 -10.71 -20.95 -0.90
CA ASP A 127 -11.71 -20.54 -1.90
C ASP A 127 -11.45 -19.10 -2.37
N ILE A 128 -10.97 -18.24 -1.44
CA ILE A 128 -10.78 -16.81 -1.67
C ILE A 128 -9.33 -16.44 -1.35
N LEU A 129 -8.66 -15.80 -2.29
CA LEU A 129 -7.30 -15.30 -2.11
C LEU A 129 -7.27 -13.78 -2.25
N VAL A 130 -6.87 -13.08 -1.18
CA VAL A 130 -6.59 -11.63 -1.22
C VAL A 130 -5.10 -11.45 -1.37
N ALA A 131 -4.66 -10.68 -2.38
CA ALA A 131 -3.25 -10.64 -2.72
C ALA A 131 -2.76 -9.26 -3.17
N THR A 132 -1.49 -8.94 -2.89
CA THR A 132 -0.76 -7.92 -3.63
C THR A 132 -0.10 -8.54 -4.86
N PRO A 133 -0.06 -7.82 -6.02
CA PRO A 133 0.33 -8.41 -7.31
C PRO A 133 1.68 -9.13 -7.30
N GLY A 134 2.74 -8.50 -6.79
CA GLY A 134 4.08 -9.07 -6.79
C GLY A 134 4.16 -10.39 -6.01
N ARG A 135 3.58 -10.48 -4.80
CA ARG A 135 3.61 -11.72 -4.00
C ARG A 135 2.77 -12.83 -4.63
N LEU A 136 1.68 -12.49 -5.28
CA LEU A 136 0.89 -13.49 -6.01
C LEU A 136 1.71 -14.14 -7.11
N LEU A 137 2.44 -13.32 -7.89
CA LEU A 137 3.34 -13.82 -8.94
C LEU A 137 4.49 -14.67 -8.38
N ASP A 138 5.07 -14.30 -7.24
CA ASP A 138 6.09 -15.09 -6.56
C ASP A 138 5.55 -16.49 -6.16
N LEU A 139 4.34 -16.53 -5.63
CA LEU A 139 3.69 -17.79 -5.22
C LEU A 139 3.27 -18.66 -6.41
N GLU A 140 2.80 -18.04 -7.49
CA GLU A 140 2.46 -18.74 -8.74
C GLU A 140 3.71 -19.31 -9.40
N HIS A 141 4.79 -18.54 -9.47
CA HIS A 141 6.07 -18.99 -10.02
C HIS A 141 6.66 -20.18 -9.24
N GLN A 142 6.43 -20.24 -7.92
CA GLN A 142 6.83 -21.35 -7.08
C GLN A 142 5.79 -22.50 -7.04
N HIS A 143 4.78 -22.47 -7.91
CA HIS A 143 3.70 -23.46 -7.97
C HIS A 143 2.97 -23.67 -6.63
N ALA A 144 3.00 -22.68 -5.73
CA ALA A 144 2.33 -22.74 -4.45
C ALA A 144 0.82 -22.46 -4.56
N VAL A 145 0.39 -21.76 -5.62
CA VAL A 145 -0.99 -21.43 -5.94
C VAL A 145 -1.31 -21.76 -7.39
N ASP A 146 -2.49 -22.30 -7.63
CA ASP A 146 -3.06 -22.52 -8.95
C ASP A 146 -4.20 -21.51 -9.18
N LEU A 147 -4.10 -20.70 -10.22
CA LEU A 147 -5.07 -19.68 -10.58
C LEU A 147 -6.02 -20.10 -11.70
N SER A 148 -5.91 -21.34 -12.21
CA SER A 148 -6.67 -21.86 -13.35
C SER A 148 -8.18 -22.04 -13.06
N LYS A 149 -8.60 -21.93 -11.80
CA LYS A 149 -9.99 -22.13 -11.35
C LYS A 149 -10.65 -20.85 -10.84
N ILE A 150 -10.05 -19.68 -11.12
CA ILE A 150 -10.63 -18.40 -10.74
C ILE A 150 -11.94 -18.17 -11.51
N GLU A 151 -13.04 -17.99 -10.76
CA GLU A 151 -14.38 -17.66 -11.26
C GLU A 151 -14.64 -16.15 -11.19
N ILE A 152 -14.11 -15.49 -10.13
CA ILE A 152 -14.32 -14.06 -9.90
C ILE A 152 -12.97 -13.37 -9.63
N LEU A 153 -12.71 -12.30 -10.37
CA LEU A 153 -11.57 -11.41 -10.14
C LEU A 153 -12.07 -10.04 -9.68
N VAL A 154 -11.49 -9.55 -8.58
CA VAL A 154 -11.68 -8.18 -8.10
C VAL A 154 -10.36 -7.42 -8.20
N LEU A 155 -10.36 -6.25 -8.84
CA LEU A 155 -9.29 -5.27 -8.77
C LEU A 155 -9.79 -4.12 -7.89
N ASP A 156 -9.28 -4.00 -6.66
CA ASP A 156 -9.63 -2.90 -5.77
C ASP A 156 -8.52 -1.86 -5.72
N GLU A 157 -8.90 -0.59 -5.72
CA GLU A 157 -8.00 0.56 -5.88
C GLU A 157 -7.11 0.43 -7.13
N ALA A 158 -7.75 0.17 -8.30
CA ALA A 158 -7.04 -0.06 -9.56
C ALA A 158 -6.17 1.13 -9.99
N ASP A 159 -6.68 2.36 -9.86
CA ASP A 159 -5.93 3.60 -10.10
C ASP A 159 -4.62 3.61 -9.30
N ARG A 160 -4.69 3.24 -8.07
CA ARG A 160 -3.54 3.19 -7.18
C ARG A 160 -2.54 2.10 -7.55
N MET A 161 -3.02 0.95 -8.01
CA MET A 161 -2.12 -0.08 -8.53
C MET A 161 -1.34 0.42 -9.76
N LEU A 162 -1.96 1.24 -10.62
CA LEU A 162 -1.29 1.85 -11.76
C LEU A 162 -0.27 2.90 -11.32
N ASP A 163 -0.63 3.81 -10.40
CA ASP A 163 0.27 4.82 -9.84
C ASP A 163 1.54 4.21 -9.21
N MET A 164 1.40 3.02 -8.61
CA MET A 164 2.51 2.28 -8.01
C MET A 164 3.31 1.46 -9.03
N GLY A 165 2.94 1.50 -10.31
CA GLY A 165 3.64 0.82 -11.40
C GLY A 165 3.31 -0.68 -11.55
N PHE A 166 2.25 -1.17 -10.89
CA PHE A 166 1.88 -2.59 -10.95
C PHE A 166 1.18 -3.00 -12.26
N ILE A 167 1.07 -2.11 -13.26
CA ILE A 167 0.40 -2.44 -14.54
C ILE A 167 0.98 -3.70 -15.20
N HIS A 168 2.30 -3.87 -15.17
CA HIS A 168 2.95 -5.05 -15.73
C HIS A 168 2.65 -6.32 -14.95
N ASP A 169 2.64 -6.22 -13.61
CA ASP A 169 2.32 -7.36 -12.74
C ASP A 169 0.85 -7.76 -12.89
N ILE A 170 -0.07 -6.78 -12.96
CA ILE A 170 -1.49 -7.04 -13.23
C ILE A 170 -1.65 -7.79 -14.56
N ARG A 171 -1.02 -7.33 -15.65
CA ARG A 171 -1.08 -8.01 -16.95
C ARG A 171 -0.54 -9.44 -16.88
N ARG A 172 0.54 -9.68 -16.15
CA ARG A 172 1.09 -11.03 -15.93
C ARG A 172 0.13 -11.91 -15.14
N VAL A 173 -0.51 -11.40 -14.10
CA VAL A 173 -1.55 -12.14 -13.37
C VAL A 173 -2.71 -12.46 -14.29
N LEU A 174 -3.25 -11.48 -15.03
CA LEU A 174 -4.37 -11.66 -15.94
C LEU A 174 -4.11 -12.75 -17.00
N SER A 175 -2.86 -12.88 -17.49
CA SER A 175 -2.50 -13.93 -18.45
C SER A 175 -2.51 -15.35 -17.87
N LYS A 176 -2.58 -15.49 -16.54
CA LYS A 176 -2.64 -16.80 -15.83
C LYS A 176 -4.06 -17.20 -15.46
N LEU A 177 -5.03 -16.30 -15.61
CA LEU A 177 -6.42 -16.53 -15.22
C LEU A 177 -7.23 -17.14 -16.37
N PRO A 178 -8.30 -17.92 -16.07
CA PRO A 178 -9.23 -18.41 -17.10
C PRO A 178 -9.86 -17.27 -17.89
N ALA A 179 -10.12 -17.52 -19.18
CA ALA A 179 -10.80 -16.55 -20.05
C ALA A 179 -12.24 -16.27 -19.57
N LYS A 180 -12.95 -17.32 -19.15
CA LYS A 180 -14.33 -17.21 -18.64
C LYS A 180 -14.28 -16.99 -17.12
N ARG A 181 -14.52 -15.76 -16.70
CA ARG A 181 -14.62 -15.35 -15.29
C ARG A 181 -15.40 -14.04 -15.23
N GLN A 182 -15.95 -13.72 -14.07
CA GLN A 182 -16.50 -12.40 -13.77
C GLN A 182 -15.39 -11.46 -13.30
N ASN A 183 -15.39 -10.21 -13.79
CA ASN A 183 -14.39 -9.22 -13.41
C ASN A 183 -15.07 -8.01 -12.77
N LEU A 184 -14.56 -7.60 -11.62
CA LEU A 184 -15.03 -6.45 -10.86
C LEU A 184 -13.87 -5.46 -10.71
N LEU A 185 -14.00 -4.25 -11.23
CA LEU A 185 -13.01 -3.20 -11.16
C LEU A 185 -13.52 -2.05 -10.33
N PHE A 186 -12.84 -1.78 -9.22
CA PHE A 186 -13.09 -0.66 -8.32
C PHE A 186 -11.94 0.34 -8.38
N SER A 187 -12.28 1.61 -8.58
CA SER A 187 -11.31 2.70 -8.68
C SER A 187 -11.91 3.99 -8.11
N ALA A 188 -11.10 4.87 -7.57
CA ALA A 188 -11.55 6.20 -7.18
C ALA A 188 -11.55 7.18 -8.37
N THR A 189 -10.73 6.91 -9.39
CA THR A 189 -10.60 7.75 -10.59
C THR A 189 -10.66 6.90 -11.85
N PHE A 190 -11.12 7.51 -12.97
CA PHE A 190 -11.13 6.88 -14.28
C PHE A 190 -10.25 7.67 -15.26
N SER A 191 -8.93 7.63 -15.01
CA SER A 191 -7.94 8.12 -15.98
C SER A 191 -8.00 7.30 -17.28
N ASP A 192 -7.41 7.82 -18.36
CA ASP A 192 -7.37 7.09 -19.63
C ASP A 192 -6.62 5.75 -19.52
N GLU A 193 -5.67 5.66 -18.61
CA GLU A 193 -4.95 4.41 -18.30
C GLU A 193 -5.89 3.38 -17.64
N ILE A 194 -6.73 3.80 -16.69
CA ILE A 194 -7.76 2.94 -16.06
C ILE A 194 -8.80 2.53 -17.10
N LYS A 195 -9.28 3.44 -17.95
CA LYS A 195 -10.20 3.11 -19.04
C LYS A 195 -9.57 2.10 -20.02
N GLY A 196 -8.27 2.27 -20.33
CA GLY A 196 -7.52 1.35 -21.16
C GLY A 196 -7.31 -0.04 -20.52
N LEU A 197 -7.22 -0.12 -19.20
CA LEU A 197 -7.22 -1.41 -18.47
C LEU A 197 -8.62 -2.02 -18.47
N ALA A 198 -9.63 -1.25 -18.15
CA ALA A 198 -11.04 -1.68 -18.08
C ALA A 198 -11.53 -2.23 -19.43
N SER A 199 -11.25 -1.55 -20.54
CA SER A 199 -11.67 -1.98 -21.89
C SER A 199 -11.08 -3.34 -22.33
N LYS A 200 -9.91 -3.70 -21.78
CA LYS A 200 -9.27 -5.00 -22.06
C LYS A 200 -9.68 -6.10 -21.08
N LEU A 201 -10.15 -5.71 -19.90
CA LEU A 201 -10.48 -6.63 -18.82
C LEU A 201 -11.96 -6.98 -18.76
N LEU A 202 -12.82 -5.99 -18.96
CA LEU A 202 -14.25 -6.10 -18.73
C LEU A 202 -15.03 -6.38 -20.02
N THR A 203 -16.04 -7.23 -19.91
CA THR A 203 -16.95 -7.58 -21.01
C THR A 203 -18.34 -7.02 -20.71
N ASN A 204 -18.78 -6.02 -21.47
CA ASN A 204 -20.07 -5.34 -21.31
C ASN A 204 -20.40 -4.99 -19.84
N PRO A 205 -19.50 -4.26 -19.16
CA PRO A 205 -19.65 -4.02 -17.72
C PRO A 205 -20.84 -3.12 -17.42
N ALA A 206 -21.44 -3.34 -16.25
CA ALA A 206 -22.27 -2.31 -15.65
C ALA A 206 -21.36 -1.22 -15.09
N SER A 207 -21.69 0.03 -15.36
CA SER A 207 -21.01 1.19 -14.76
C SER A 207 -21.80 1.65 -13.54
N VAL A 208 -21.14 1.70 -12.40
CA VAL A 208 -21.68 2.25 -11.15
C VAL A 208 -20.81 3.42 -10.73
N GLU A 209 -21.35 4.60 -10.84
CA GLU A 209 -20.72 5.82 -10.32
C GLU A 209 -21.54 6.30 -9.12
N VAL A 210 -20.95 6.16 -7.95
CA VAL A 210 -21.43 6.91 -6.81
C VAL A 210 -20.82 8.30 -6.91
N ALA A 211 -21.67 9.29 -7.16
CA ALA A 211 -21.26 10.68 -7.31
C ALA A 211 -20.19 11.02 -6.32
N ARG A 212 -19.08 11.58 -6.80
CA ARG A 212 -18.10 12.21 -5.93
C ARG A 212 -18.91 13.12 -5.02
N ARG A 213 -18.96 12.79 -3.74
CA ARG A 213 -19.36 13.81 -2.78
C ARG A 213 -18.27 14.88 -2.92
N ASN A 214 -18.48 15.86 -3.79
CA ASN A 214 -17.71 17.11 -3.78
C ASN A 214 -17.73 17.72 -2.36
N THR A 215 -18.71 17.33 -1.58
CA THR A 215 -18.89 17.57 -0.15
C THR A 215 -17.78 17.03 0.76
N ALA A 216 -16.97 16.03 0.40
CA ALA A 216 -15.89 15.62 1.31
C ALA A 216 -14.82 16.72 1.45
N SER A 217 -14.48 17.42 0.36
CA SER A 217 -13.58 18.58 0.46
C SER A 217 -14.28 19.84 0.98
N GLU A 218 -15.62 19.93 0.89
CA GLU A 218 -16.42 21.02 1.42
C GLU A 218 -16.72 20.87 2.92
N GLN A 219 -16.74 19.64 3.43
CA GLN A 219 -16.91 19.35 4.85
C GLN A 219 -15.59 19.35 5.64
N ILE A 220 -14.45 19.40 4.94
CA ILE A 220 -13.14 19.49 5.55
C ILE A 220 -12.76 20.95 5.66
N GLU A 221 -12.55 21.43 6.88
CA GLU A 221 -11.96 22.73 7.13
C GLU A 221 -10.50 22.71 6.72
N GLN A 222 -10.16 23.47 5.68
CA GLN A 222 -8.82 23.50 5.13
C GLN A 222 -8.16 24.82 5.43
N SER A 223 -6.88 24.77 5.84
CA SER A 223 -6.08 25.97 6.08
C SER A 223 -4.65 25.81 5.60
N VAL A 224 -4.05 26.93 5.23
CA VAL A 224 -2.64 27.08 4.89
C VAL A 224 -1.97 28.02 5.87
N HIS A 225 -0.86 27.58 6.45
CA HIS A 225 0.00 28.38 7.29
C HIS A 225 1.35 28.53 6.59
N PHE A 226 1.68 29.75 6.22
CA PHE A 226 3.01 30.05 5.68
C PHE A 226 4.02 30.11 6.81
N VAL A 227 5.11 29.38 6.66
CA VAL A 227 6.14 29.25 7.70
C VAL A 227 7.46 28.85 7.06
N ASP A 228 8.57 29.30 7.63
CA ASP A 228 9.89 28.89 7.17
C ASP A 228 10.11 27.39 7.37
N LYS A 229 10.75 26.76 6.40
CA LYS A 229 11.02 25.31 6.40
C LYS A 229 11.61 24.79 7.70
N ARG A 230 12.52 25.55 8.30
CA ARG A 230 13.20 25.18 9.56
C ARG A 230 12.28 25.29 10.77
N ARG A 231 11.24 26.12 10.70
CA ARG A 231 10.30 26.36 11.80
C ARG A 231 9.02 25.53 11.73
N LYS A 232 8.80 24.77 10.63
CA LYS A 232 7.61 23.91 10.50
C LYS A 232 7.42 22.96 11.67
N ARG A 233 8.50 22.36 12.21
CA ARG A 233 8.42 21.45 13.35
C ARG A 233 7.95 22.16 14.62
N GLU A 234 8.54 23.30 14.90
CA GLU A 234 8.20 24.13 16.06
C GLU A 234 6.72 24.49 16.03
N LEU A 235 6.25 25.00 14.88
CA LEU A 235 4.84 25.32 14.68
C LEU A 235 3.93 24.10 14.85
N LEU A 236 4.29 22.96 14.27
CA LEU A 236 3.49 21.73 14.41
C LEU A 236 3.42 21.28 15.88
N SER A 237 4.53 21.31 16.62
CA SER A 237 4.57 20.94 18.03
C SER A 237 3.70 21.88 18.88
N GLN A 238 3.73 23.17 18.60
CA GLN A 238 2.89 24.15 19.27
C GLN A 238 1.40 23.90 18.99
N MET A 239 1.00 23.73 17.72
CA MET A 239 -0.39 23.46 17.34
C MET A 239 -0.94 22.20 18.01
N ILE A 240 -0.14 21.12 18.04
CA ILE A 240 -0.54 19.87 18.70
C ILE A 240 -0.67 20.09 20.23
N GLY A 241 0.24 20.83 20.83
CA GLY A 241 0.27 21.12 22.27
C GLY A 241 -0.90 21.98 22.72
N GLU A 242 -1.06 23.15 22.08
CA GLU A 242 -2.11 24.14 22.41
C GLU A 242 -3.52 23.62 22.10
N GLY A 243 -3.67 22.91 20.94
CA GLY A 243 -4.95 22.32 20.55
C GLY A 243 -5.28 21.02 21.26
N ASP A 244 -4.38 20.50 22.11
CA ASP A 244 -4.48 19.18 22.75
C ASP A 244 -4.88 18.06 21.78
N TRP A 245 -4.36 18.09 20.54
CA TRP A 245 -4.72 17.13 19.51
C TRP A 245 -4.29 15.72 19.90
N LYS A 246 -5.19 14.76 19.81
CA LYS A 246 -4.97 13.37 20.26
C LYS A 246 -4.60 12.41 19.14
N GLN A 247 -5.19 12.57 17.96
CA GLN A 247 -4.96 11.72 16.79
C GLN A 247 -4.68 12.60 15.57
N VAL A 248 -3.42 12.68 15.18
CA VAL A 248 -2.95 13.53 14.07
C VAL A 248 -2.21 12.67 13.06
N LEU A 249 -2.67 12.69 11.80
CA LEU A 249 -1.94 12.10 10.70
C LEU A 249 -1.12 13.18 10.00
N VAL A 250 0.20 13.04 10.03
CA VAL A 250 1.12 14.01 9.43
C VAL A 250 1.76 13.44 8.18
N PHE A 251 1.66 14.16 7.07
CA PHE A 251 2.24 13.74 5.80
C PHE A 251 3.60 14.39 5.54
N ASN A 252 4.57 13.54 5.22
CA ASN A 252 5.91 13.94 4.79
C ASN A 252 6.24 13.27 3.44
N ARG A 253 6.95 13.97 2.54
CA ARG A 253 7.30 13.43 1.21
C ARG A 253 8.27 12.27 1.24
N THR A 254 9.18 12.26 2.22
CA THR A 254 10.28 11.30 2.27
C THR A 254 10.25 10.42 3.51
N LYS A 255 10.71 9.18 3.36
CA LYS A 255 10.87 8.23 4.47
C LYS A 255 11.84 8.70 5.55
N HIS A 256 12.91 9.40 5.15
CA HIS A 256 13.88 9.97 6.08
C HIS A 256 13.30 11.16 6.85
N GLY A 257 12.59 12.05 6.15
CA GLY A 257 11.86 13.15 6.78
C GLY A 257 10.81 12.65 7.76
N ALA A 258 10.07 11.59 7.42
CA ALA A 258 9.08 11.01 8.32
C ALA A 258 9.70 10.44 9.61
N ASN A 259 10.83 9.72 9.51
CA ASN A 259 11.55 9.26 10.71
C ASN A 259 12.05 10.43 11.54
N HIS A 260 12.73 11.38 10.91
CA HIS A 260 13.31 12.53 11.59
C HIS A 260 12.22 13.35 12.32
N LEU A 261 11.11 13.63 11.66
CA LEU A 261 10.00 14.37 12.27
C LEU A 261 9.42 13.61 13.48
N ALA A 262 9.17 12.29 13.36
CA ALA A 262 8.66 11.49 14.47
C ALA A 262 9.63 11.48 15.66
N GLU A 263 10.94 11.38 15.41
CA GLU A 263 11.97 11.45 16.45
C GLU A 263 12.02 12.83 17.14
N GLN A 264 11.89 13.91 16.38
CA GLN A 264 11.86 15.27 16.92
C GLN A 264 10.60 15.52 17.75
N LEU A 265 9.41 15.11 17.28
CA LEU A 265 8.18 15.22 18.05
C LEU A 265 8.24 14.47 19.39
N ASN A 266 8.85 13.27 19.41
CA ASN A 266 9.07 12.54 20.65
C ASN A 266 10.01 13.30 21.63
N LYS A 267 11.03 14.02 21.10
CA LYS A 267 11.89 14.89 21.94
C LYS A 267 11.12 16.10 22.47
N ASP A 268 10.13 16.57 21.73
CA ASP A 268 9.23 17.66 22.15
C ASP A 268 8.14 17.16 23.14
N GLY A 269 8.18 15.88 23.55
CA GLY A 269 7.19 15.28 24.47
C GLY A 269 5.88 14.84 23.80
N ILE A 270 5.82 14.83 22.47
CA ILE A 270 4.64 14.41 21.69
C ILE A 270 4.87 12.98 21.19
N THR A 271 4.09 12.01 21.68
CA THR A 271 4.23 10.61 21.27
C THR A 271 3.95 10.45 19.78
N ALA A 272 4.96 10.03 19.01
CA ALA A 272 4.89 9.93 17.56
C ALA A 272 5.55 8.66 17.02
N ALA A 273 5.03 8.10 15.94
CA ALA A 273 5.66 7.03 15.17
C ALA A 273 5.66 7.32 13.69
N ALA A 274 6.70 6.83 12.97
CA ALA A 274 6.76 6.95 11.52
C ALA A 274 6.32 5.66 10.84
N ILE A 275 5.52 5.80 9.76
CA ILE A 275 5.09 4.70 8.89
C ILE A 275 5.50 4.98 7.43
N HIS A 276 6.34 4.11 6.86
CA HIS A 276 6.81 4.24 5.48
C HIS A 276 7.34 2.89 4.95
N GLY A 277 7.61 2.82 3.65
CA GLY A 277 7.98 1.58 2.96
C GLY A 277 9.21 0.84 3.49
N ASN A 278 10.14 1.53 4.18
CA ASN A 278 11.35 0.90 4.75
C ASN A 278 11.14 0.33 6.17
N LYS A 279 9.98 0.55 6.81
CA LYS A 279 9.65 -0.10 8.08
C LYS A 279 9.25 -1.56 7.83
N SER A 280 9.66 -2.46 8.75
CA SER A 280 9.17 -3.84 8.71
C SER A 280 7.65 -3.90 8.87
N GLN A 281 7.01 -4.94 8.34
CA GLN A 281 5.55 -5.07 8.45
C GLN A 281 5.09 -5.09 9.91
N GLY A 282 5.80 -5.80 10.79
CA GLY A 282 5.48 -5.80 12.22
C GLY A 282 5.55 -4.42 12.87
N ALA A 283 6.56 -3.59 12.49
CA ALA A 283 6.66 -2.22 12.99
C ALA A 283 5.52 -1.33 12.47
N ARG A 284 5.09 -1.51 11.22
CA ARG A 284 3.96 -0.76 10.62
C ARG A 284 2.64 -1.13 11.28
N THR A 285 2.37 -2.43 11.45
CA THR A 285 1.16 -2.92 12.13
C THR A 285 1.10 -2.41 13.56
N ARG A 286 2.21 -2.47 14.30
CA ARG A 286 2.28 -1.95 15.67
C ARG A 286 2.01 -0.44 15.73
N ALA A 287 2.71 0.35 14.89
CA ALA A 287 2.50 1.80 14.85
C ALA A 287 1.05 2.18 14.55
N LEU A 288 0.41 1.45 13.63
CA LEU A 288 -1.00 1.67 13.30
C LEU A 288 -1.93 1.29 14.47
N ALA A 289 -1.70 0.16 15.11
CA ALA A 289 -2.47 -0.26 16.28
C ALA A 289 -2.31 0.73 17.44
N ASP A 290 -1.07 1.11 17.78
CA ASP A 290 -0.78 2.07 18.84
C ASP A 290 -1.41 3.46 18.56
N PHE A 291 -1.51 3.85 17.28
CA PHE A 291 -2.19 5.08 16.87
C PHE A 291 -3.70 4.98 17.01
N LYS A 292 -4.31 3.86 16.58
CA LYS A 292 -5.75 3.61 16.75
C LYS A 292 -6.16 3.55 18.23
N ASP A 293 -5.32 2.92 19.06
CA ASP A 293 -5.52 2.80 20.50
C ASP A 293 -5.24 4.12 21.29
N GLY A 294 -4.77 5.18 20.59
CA GLY A 294 -4.42 6.46 21.24
C GLY A 294 -3.12 6.43 22.06
N LYS A 295 -2.32 5.34 21.99
CA LYS A 295 -1.01 5.23 22.66
C LYS A 295 0.02 6.20 22.07
N ILE A 296 -0.10 6.50 20.77
CA ILE A 296 0.65 7.56 20.10
C ILE A 296 -0.33 8.60 19.55
N ARG A 297 0.04 9.86 19.70
CA ARG A 297 -0.77 11.01 19.26
C ARG A 297 -0.59 11.30 17.78
N VAL A 298 0.61 11.08 17.24
CA VAL A 298 0.99 11.48 15.89
C VAL A 298 1.50 10.29 15.09
N LEU A 299 0.88 10.05 13.94
CA LEU A 299 1.38 9.11 12.94
C LEU A 299 1.97 9.89 11.77
N VAL A 300 3.30 9.84 11.59
CA VAL A 300 3.99 10.50 10.48
C VAL A 300 4.12 9.52 9.31
N ALA A 301 3.48 9.83 8.20
CA ALA A 301 3.36 8.92 7.06
C ALA A 301 3.91 9.52 5.75
N THR A 302 4.38 8.65 4.87
CA THR A 302 4.56 8.99 3.44
C THR A 302 3.31 8.60 2.66
N ASP A 303 3.05 9.25 1.52
CA ASP A 303 1.87 8.97 0.67
C ASP A 303 1.70 7.48 0.40
N ILE A 304 2.76 6.80 -0.02
CA ILE A 304 2.72 5.36 -0.33
C ILE A 304 2.31 4.53 0.89
N ALA A 305 2.74 4.91 2.08
CA ALA A 305 2.48 4.14 3.28
C ALA A 305 1.14 4.47 3.94
N ALA A 306 0.66 5.71 3.80
CA ALA A 306 -0.65 6.12 4.28
C ALA A 306 -1.80 5.57 3.43
N ARG A 307 -1.48 5.21 2.20
CA ARG A 307 -2.44 4.59 1.28
C ARG A 307 -2.82 3.20 1.77
N GLY A 308 -4.12 2.92 1.80
CA GLY A 308 -4.65 1.64 2.28
C GLY A 308 -4.59 1.45 3.80
N LEU A 309 -4.22 2.50 4.57
CA LEU A 309 -4.40 2.47 6.01
C LEU A 309 -5.89 2.68 6.34
N ASP A 310 -6.41 1.84 7.20
CA ASP A 310 -7.74 1.99 7.79
C ASP A 310 -7.66 2.99 8.95
N ILE A 311 -7.48 4.24 8.61
CA ILE A 311 -7.50 5.40 9.49
C ILE A 311 -8.30 6.50 8.81
N ASP A 312 -9.60 6.41 9.00
CA ASP A 312 -10.57 7.38 8.49
C ASP A 312 -11.18 8.14 9.67
N GLN A 313 -11.83 9.26 9.40
CA GLN A 313 -12.49 10.12 10.38
C GLN A 313 -11.54 10.70 11.44
N LEU A 314 -10.28 10.93 11.06
CA LEU A 314 -9.35 11.60 11.95
C LEU A 314 -9.79 13.05 12.20
N PRO A 315 -9.60 13.58 13.41
CA PRO A 315 -9.86 14.99 13.67
C PRO A 315 -8.92 15.90 12.89
N HIS A 316 -7.64 15.52 12.78
CA HIS A 316 -6.62 16.38 12.16
C HIS A 316 -5.76 15.63 11.16
N VAL A 317 -5.58 16.24 9.99
CA VAL A 317 -4.62 15.84 8.96
C VAL A 317 -3.69 17.01 8.69
N VAL A 318 -2.39 16.80 8.78
CA VAL A 318 -1.40 17.85 8.53
C VAL A 318 -0.51 17.49 7.33
N ASN A 319 -0.51 18.34 6.31
CA ASN A 319 0.48 18.31 5.27
C ASN A 319 1.71 19.09 5.76
N TYR A 320 2.62 18.40 6.45
CA TYR A 320 3.90 18.98 6.87
C TYR A 320 4.76 19.36 5.66
N GLU A 321 4.67 18.55 4.60
CA GLU A 321 5.16 18.86 3.28
C GLU A 321 4.04 18.61 2.26
N LEU A 322 3.82 19.55 1.33
CA LEU A 322 2.84 19.38 0.26
C LEU A 322 3.24 18.23 -0.67
N PRO A 323 2.28 17.48 -1.22
CA PRO A 323 2.57 16.43 -2.19
C PRO A 323 3.08 17.01 -3.52
N ASN A 324 3.88 16.21 -4.25
CA ASN A 324 4.34 16.60 -5.58
C ASN A 324 3.25 16.47 -6.66
N VAL A 325 2.24 15.65 -6.40
CA VAL A 325 1.10 15.38 -7.28
C VAL A 325 -0.14 15.96 -6.62
N PRO A 326 -0.83 16.94 -7.27
CA PRO A 326 -1.97 17.62 -6.65
C PRO A 326 -3.11 16.69 -6.22
N GLU A 327 -3.35 15.59 -6.95
CA GLU A 327 -4.36 14.59 -6.64
C GLU A 327 -4.11 13.90 -5.29
N ASP A 328 -2.83 13.74 -4.91
CA ASP A 328 -2.47 13.16 -3.61
C ASP A 328 -2.94 14.04 -2.45
N TYR A 329 -3.04 15.36 -2.64
CA TYR A 329 -3.60 16.27 -1.63
C TYR A 329 -5.03 15.88 -1.26
N VAL A 330 -5.88 15.65 -2.24
CA VAL A 330 -7.28 15.23 -2.02
C VAL A 330 -7.34 13.89 -1.28
N HIS A 331 -6.46 12.95 -1.62
CA HIS A 331 -6.37 11.65 -0.94
C HIS A 331 -5.87 11.77 0.51
N ARG A 332 -4.98 12.72 0.80
CA ARG A 332 -4.49 12.98 2.16
C ARG A 332 -5.58 13.57 3.04
N ILE A 333 -6.22 14.66 2.59
CA ILE A 333 -7.26 15.32 3.38
C ILE A 333 -8.51 14.44 3.52
N GLY A 334 -8.79 13.56 2.57
CA GLY A 334 -9.88 12.58 2.66
C GLY A 334 -9.75 11.56 3.79
N ARG A 335 -8.72 11.64 4.66
CA ARG A 335 -8.59 10.88 5.92
C ARG A 335 -9.29 11.56 7.08
N THR A 336 -9.73 12.80 6.93
CA THR A 336 -10.54 13.55 7.88
C THR A 336 -11.90 13.90 7.28
N GLY A 337 -12.83 14.40 8.08
CA GLY A 337 -14.12 14.91 7.61
C GLY A 337 -15.00 13.88 6.92
N ARG A 338 -15.69 13.02 7.68
CA ARG A 338 -16.68 12.07 7.13
C ARG A 338 -17.93 12.02 7.99
N ALA A 339 -19.08 11.79 7.34
CA ALA A 339 -20.42 11.61 7.88
C ALA A 339 -20.92 12.83 8.66
N GLU A 340 -20.71 12.95 9.96
CA GLU A 340 -21.29 14.00 10.81
C GLU A 340 -20.24 14.82 11.58
N ARG A 341 -18.91 14.57 11.34
CA ARG A 341 -17.84 15.29 12.01
C ARG A 341 -17.06 16.15 11.02
N THR A 342 -16.97 17.44 11.32
CA THR A 342 -16.03 18.35 10.66
C THR A 342 -14.62 17.93 11.03
N GLY A 343 -13.76 17.79 10.03
CA GLY A 343 -12.36 17.47 10.24
C GLY A 343 -11.48 18.58 9.69
N GLU A 344 -10.30 18.75 10.27
CA GLU A 344 -9.35 19.77 9.88
C GLU A 344 -8.22 19.21 9.04
N ALA A 345 -7.91 19.91 7.93
CA ALA A 345 -6.77 19.64 7.07
C ALA A 345 -5.87 20.87 6.99
N ILE A 346 -4.71 20.78 7.60
CA ILE A 346 -3.78 21.89 7.76
C ILE A 346 -2.57 21.67 6.87
N SER A 347 -2.13 22.70 6.15
CA SER A 347 -0.95 22.66 5.31
C SER A 347 0.09 23.67 5.77
N LEU A 348 1.28 23.19 6.15
CA LEU A 348 2.41 24.03 6.49
C LEU A 348 3.24 24.28 5.23
N VAL A 349 3.24 25.50 4.72
CA VAL A 349 3.81 25.83 3.41
C VAL A 349 5.01 26.76 3.54
N CYS A 350 6.16 26.33 3.08
CA CYS A 350 7.34 27.19 2.95
C CYS A 350 7.49 27.72 1.52
N VAL A 351 8.41 28.66 1.35
CA VAL A 351 8.65 29.33 0.06
C VAL A 351 8.91 28.35 -1.09
N ASP A 352 9.58 27.22 -0.82
CA ASP A 352 9.88 26.18 -1.82
C ASP A 352 8.59 25.55 -2.40
N GLU A 353 7.50 25.57 -1.66
CA GLU A 353 6.27 24.83 -1.95
C GLU A 353 5.14 25.69 -2.56
N HIS A 354 5.39 26.98 -2.79
CA HIS A 354 4.38 27.89 -3.37
C HIS A 354 3.85 27.42 -4.73
N LYS A 355 4.70 26.79 -5.54
CA LYS A 355 4.25 26.22 -6.82
C LYS A 355 3.31 25.03 -6.60
N LEU A 356 3.64 24.14 -5.67
CA LEU A 356 2.80 22.98 -5.35
C LEU A 356 1.44 23.42 -4.81
N LEU A 357 1.41 24.44 -3.95
CA LEU A 357 0.16 25.02 -3.46
C LEU A 357 -0.72 25.52 -4.60
N ARG A 358 -0.16 26.30 -5.52
CA ARG A 358 -0.91 26.82 -6.68
C ARG A 358 -1.47 25.71 -7.58
N ASP A 359 -0.71 24.64 -7.77
CA ASP A 359 -1.16 23.49 -8.57
C ASP A 359 -2.31 22.73 -7.87
N ILE A 360 -2.27 22.63 -6.53
CA ILE A 360 -3.35 22.07 -5.70
C ILE A 360 -4.60 22.96 -5.77
N GLU A 361 -4.49 24.28 -5.59
CA GLU A 361 -5.59 25.23 -5.64
C GLU A 361 -6.26 25.25 -7.03
N ARG A 362 -5.46 25.10 -8.11
CA ARG A 362 -5.98 24.94 -9.47
C ARG A 362 -6.81 23.66 -9.63
N LEU A 363 -6.36 22.55 -9.04
CA LEU A 363 -7.11 21.28 -9.03
C LEU A 363 -8.42 21.41 -8.26
N LEU A 364 -8.38 22.07 -7.10
CA LEU A 364 -9.55 22.30 -6.24
C LEU A 364 -10.50 23.35 -6.81
N LYS A 365 -10.07 24.15 -7.80
CA LYS A 365 -10.77 25.31 -8.36
C LYS A 365 -11.18 26.35 -7.29
N ARG A 366 -10.42 26.42 -6.21
CA ARG A 366 -10.61 27.40 -5.12
C ARG A 366 -9.29 27.63 -4.40
N GLU A 367 -9.15 28.81 -3.82
CA GLU A 367 -8.05 29.09 -2.88
C GLU A 367 -8.34 28.47 -1.52
N ILE A 368 -7.27 28.01 -0.86
CA ILE A 368 -7.35 27.50 0.51
C ILE A 368 -7.15 28.67 1.47
N PRO A 369 -7.99 28.86 2.50
CA PRO A 369 -7.86 29.93 3.48
C PRO A 369 -6.46 29.99 4.08
N ARG A 370 -5.88 31.18 4.13
CA ARG A 370 -4.53 31.45 4.64
C ARG A 370 -4.66 32.02 6.05
N ILE A 371 -4.06 31.34 7.02
CA ILE A 371 -4.07 31.77 8.42
C ILE A 371 -2.65 32.13 8.81
N ALA A 372 -2.44 33.39 9.18
CA ALA A 372 -1.18 33.86 9.74
C ALA A 372 -1.15 33.56 11.25
N LEU A 373 -0.05 32.99 11.70
CA LEU A 373 0.19 32.74 13.13
C LEU A 373 1.27 33.71 13.62
N PRO A 374 0.97 34.55 14.63
CA PRO A 374 1.94 35.51 15.17
C PRO A 374 3.23 34.81 15.61
N GLY A 375 4.37 35.37 15.22
CA GLY A 375 5.67 34.80 15.53
C GLY A 375 6.19 33.74 14.58
N TYR A 376 5.42 33.35 13.54
CA TYR A 376 5.81 32.38 12.51
C TYR A 376 5.81 32.97 11.10
N GLU A 377 5.82 34.28 10.99
CA GLU A 377 5.87 34.98 9.71
C GLU A 377 7.12 34.52 8.91
N PRO A 378 6.97 34.16 7.63
CA PRO A 378 8.10 33.75 6.81
C PRO A 378 9.10 34.91 6.61
N ASP A 379 10.37 34.60 6.70
CA ASP A 379 11.45 35.57 6.37
C ASP A 379 11.45 35.82 4.85
N PRO A 380 11.16 37.06 4.40
CA PRO A 380 11.11 37.41 2.98
C PRO A 380 12.47 37.35 2.28
N SER A 381 13.57 37.25 3.03
CA SER A 381 14.93 37.15 2.49
C SER A 381 15.26 35.73 2.01
N ILE A 382 14.51 34.74 2.47
CA ILE A 382 14.72 33.31 2.09
C ILE A 382 14.23 33.08 0.67
N LYS A 383 15.16 32.68 -0.21
CA LYS A 383 14.84 32.35 -1.60
C LYS A 383 14.39 30.89 -1.72
N ALA A 384 13.42 30.63 -2.61
CA ALA A 384 12.95 29.31 -2.92
C ALA A 384 14.06 28.42 -3.48
N GLU A 385 14.22 27.23 -2.91
CA GLU A 385 15.11 26.19 -3.42
C GLU A 385 14.30 25.16 -4.23
N PRO A 386 14.87 24.62 -5.34
CA PRO A 386 14.21 23.58 -6.09
C PRO A 386 13.96 22.33 -5.24
N ILE A 387 12.74 21.84 -5.25
CA ILE A 387 12.39 20.56 -4.61
C ILE A 387 12.99 19.43 -5.44
N ILE A 388 14.07 18.81 -4.96
CA ILE A 388 14.72 17.68 -5.62
C ILE A 388 13.90 16.42 -5.38
N ASN A 389 13.17 15.98 -6.40
CA ASN A 389 12.51 14.67 -6.39
C ASN A 389 13.57 13.59 -6.58
N GLY A 390 13.74 12.68 -5.64
CA GLY A 390 14.81 11.66 -5.57
C GLY A 390 14.96 10.69 -6.78
N ARG A 391 14.30 10.96 -7.91
CA ARG A 391 14.48 10.27 -9.19
C ARG A 391 15.48 10.92 -10.14
N GLN A 392 15.98 12.13 -9.86
CA GLN A 392 16.94 12.85 -10.72
C GLN A 392 18.39 12.86 -10.20
N ALA A 393 18.70 12.19 -9.11
CA ALA A 393 20.07 12.15 -8.58
C ALA A 393 21.01 11.13 -9.31
N GLY A 394 20.60 10.60 -10.44
CA GLY A 394 21.34 9.60 -11.22
C GLY A 394 21.92 10.08 -12.56
N GLY A 395 21.97 11.37 -12.84
CA GLY A 395 22.46 11.91 -14.13
C GLY A 395 23.33 13.14 -13.96
N GLY A 396 24.65 12.99 -14.07
CA GLY A 396 25.52 14.05 -14.53
C GLY A 396 26.29 14.89 -13.51
N ARG A 397 27.35 14.35 -12.95
CA ARG A 397 28.53 15.16 -12.61
C ARG A 397 29.66 14.84 -13.59
N GLY A 398 29.55 15.38 -14.80
CA GLY A 398 30.65 15.62 -15.71
C GLY A 398 31.01 17.09 -15.58
N ALA A 399 32.04 17.41 -14.80
CA ALA A 399 32.62 18.76 -14.81
C ALA A 399 33.30 18.98 -16.16
N PRO A 400 33.11 20.14 -16.81
CA PRO A 400 33.93 20.49 -17.99
C PRO A 400 35.32 20.86 -17.49
N ARG A 401 36.31 20.04 -17.82
CA ARG A 401 37.72 20.41 -17.72
C ARG A 401 38.02 21.47 -18.78
N GLY A 402 38.44 22.61 -18.30
CA GLY A 402 38.86 23.77 -19.09
C GLY A 402 40.00 23.41 -20.06
N ASN A 403 39.82 23.88 -21.26
CA ASN A 403 40.77 23.87 -22.36
C ASN A 403 41.84 24.95 -22.11
N GLY A 404 43.06 24.54 -21.78
CA GLY A 404 44.22 25.41 -21.73
C GLY A 404 45.10 25.08 -22.91
N GLY A 405 45.25 26.03 -23.83
CA GLY A 405 46.02 25.94 -25.06
C GLY A 405 47.52 25.82 -24.80
N GLY A 406 48.20 25.15 -25.73
CA GLY A 406 49.65 25.06 -25.84
C GLY A 406 50.04 24.56 -27.22
N ALA A 407 50.73 25.41 -27.93
CA ALA A 407 51.16 25.35 -29.34
C ALA A 407 52.11 24.17 -29.70
N PRO A 408 52.36 23.92 -31.00
CA PRO A 408 52.95 22.71 -31.52
C PRO A 408 54.49 22.74 -31.54
N ARG A 409 55.09 21.59 -31.31
CA ARG A 409 56.52 21.33 -31.67
C ARG A 409 56.62 20.13 -32.56
N THR A 410 57.14 20.40 -33.74
CA THR A 410 57.66 19.50 -34.78
C THR A 410 58.82 18.64 -34.28
N GLY A 411 58.93 17.40 -34.76
CA GLY A 411 60.11 16.56 -34.53
C GLY A 411 59.93 15.10 -34.97
N ASN A 412 60.23 14.84 -36.14
CA ASN A 412 60.67 13.80 -37.02
C ASN A 412 61.38 12.58 -36.42
N GLY A 413 61.20 11.38 -36.99
CA GLY A 413 62.07 10.17 -36.92
C GLY A 413 61.28 8.94 -36.44
N GLY A 414 60.85 8.01 -37.19
CA GLY A 414 61.57 7.10 -38.06
C GLY A 414 61.82 5.78 -37.30
N GLY A 415 61.26 4.67 -37.77
CA GLY A 415 61.73 3.35 -37.34
C GLY A 415 60.70 2.22 -37.36
N GLN A 416 60.60 1.55 -38.50
CA GLN A 416 59.99 0.23 -38.71
C GLN A 416 60.65 -0.89 -37.90
N ARG A 417 59.85 -1.89 -37.50
CA ARG A 417 60.04 -3.36 -37.70
C ARG A 417 59.22 -4.13 -36.69
N SER A 418 58.20 -4.90 -37.08
CA SER A 418 58.19 -6.32 -37.57
C SER A 418 58.65 -7.36 -36.53
N GLY A 419 57.80 -8.34 -36.27
CA GLY A 419 58.15 -9.68 -35.77
C GLY A 419 57.12 -10.17 -34.71
N ASN A 420 56.14 -10.89 -35.00
CA ASN A 420 55.91 -12.32 -35.33
C ASN A 420 56.44 -13.30 -34.25
N GLY A 421 55.58 -14.25 -33.85
CA GLY A 421 55.86 -15.48 -33.08
C GLY A 421 55.10 -15.52 -31.77
N GLY A 422 54.11 -16.32 -31.50
CA GLY A 422 53.96 -17.75 -31.81
C GLY A 422 54.51 -18.56 -30.62
N GLY A 423 53.62 -19.26 -29.91
CA GLY A 423 54.11 -20.24 -28.92
C GLY A 423 53.10 -20.70 -27.90
N GLN A 424 52.34 -21.73 -28.23
CA GLN A 424 51.70 -22.67 -27.32
C GLN A 424 52.74 -23.37 -26.41
N ARG A 425 52.31 -23.74 -25.20
CA ARG A 425 52.61 -25.01 -24.50
C ARG A 425 51.91 -24.93 -23.12
N GLU A 426 50.91 -25.74 -22.88
CA GLU A 426 50.89 -27.11 -22.38
C GLU A 426 51.80 -27.38 -21.17
N ASN A 427 51.16 -27.68 -20.04
CA ASN A 427 51.12 -28.99 -19.42
C ASN A 427 51.75 -29.14 -18.02
N ARG A 428 51.02 -29.90 -17.17
CA ARG A 428 51.44 -30.72 -16.04
C ARG A 428 51.83 -29.96 -14.74
N GLY A 429 51.35 -30.34 -13.57
CA GLY A 429 50.85 -31.60 -13.07
C GLY A 429 51.38 -31.80 -11.66
N GLY A 430 50.66 -32.51 -10.80
CA GLY A 430 51.15 -33.06 -9.53
C GLY A 430 50.75 -32.19 -8.33
N GLY A 431 50.15 -32.69 -7.27
CA GLY A 431 49.95 -34.04 -6.81
C GLY A 431 50.23 -34.05 -5.31
N SER A 432 49.34 -34.79 -4.60
CA SER A 432 49.57 -35.35 -3.25
C SER A 432 49.50 -34.37 -2.05
N ALA A 433 49.00 -34.68 -0.87
CA ALA A 433 48.46 -35.90 -0.25
C ALA A 433 47.80 -35.50 1.06
N ARG A 434 46.80 -36.30 1.48
CA ARG A 434 46.30 -36.40 2.83
C ARG A 434 47.36 -36.94 3.79
N PRO A 435 47.23 -36.78 5.14
CA PRO A 435 46.79 -37.97 5.84
C PRO A 435 45.72 -37.75 6.93
N GLN A 436 45.08 -38.86 7.20
CA GLN A 436 44.10 -39.21 8.21
C GLN A 436 44.72 -39.17 9.62
N GLY A 437 43.85 -39.03 10.61
CA GLY A 437 44.14 -39.32 12.01
C GLY A 437 42.84 -39.57 12.77
N GLU A 438 42.65 -40.83 13.11
CA GLU A 438 41.57 -41.46 13.87
C GLU A 438 41.52 -41.03 15.35
N GLY A 439 40.37 -41.22 15.96
CA GLY A 439 40.25 -41.27 17.42
C GLY A 439 38.84 -41.19 17.98
N LYS A 440 38.14 -42.31 18.00
CA LYS A 440 36.97 -42.67 18.88
C LYS A 440 37.51 -43.20 20.22
N PRO A 441 36.67 -43.59 21.24
CA PRO A 441 35.34 -43.25 21.71
C PRO A 441 35.23 -43.18 23.27
N ARG A 442 33.99 -43.06 23.77
CA ARG A 442 33.32 -43.64 24.97
C ARG A 442 32.50 -42.62 25.74
N SER A 443 31.26 -42.88 25.90
CA SER A 443 30.37 -43.73 26.70
C SER A 443 29.74 -43.02 27.88
N GLY A 444 28.41 -43.13 28.05
CA GLY A 444 27.74 -43.03 29.32
C GLY A 444 26.32 -42.47 29.31
N ALA A 445 25.32 -43.29 29.00
CA ALA A 445 23.98 -43.15 29.58
C ALA A 445 23.95 -43.91 30.94
N PRO A 446 22.97 -43.76 31.88
CA PRO A 446 21.59 -44.08 31.62
C PRO A 446 20.50 -43.33 32.42
N SER A 447 19.30 -43.35 31.87
CA SER A 447 17.94 -43.61 32.45
C SER A 447 17.59 -43.11 33.86
N ARG A 448 16.39 -42.52 33.98
CA ARG A 448 15.26 -43.00 34.77
C ARG A 448 13.99 -42.14 34.61
N ARG A 449 12.94 -42.68 34.07
CA ARG A 449 11.52 -42.46 34.43
C ARG A 449 11.20 -43.43 35.61
N PRO A 450 9.97 -43.44 36.24
CA PRO A 450 8.83 -42.53 36.25
C PRO A 450 8.24 -42.33 37.68
N ARG A 451 7.18 -41.54 37.85
CA ARG A 451 5.93 -41.98 38.53
C ARG A 451 4.89 -40.89 38.72
N SER A 452 3.76 -41.24 38.24
CA SER A 452 2.39 -40.88 38.52
C SER A 452 2.04 -40.55 39.97
N ARG A 453 1.08 -39.60 40.17
CA ARG A 453 -0.14 -39.78 41.00
C ARG A 453 -1.05 -38.52 40.88
N GLN A 454 -2.24 -38.75 40.39
CA GLN A 454 -3.50 -38.08 40.78
C GLN A 454 -3.99 -38.74 42.08
N PRO A 455 -5.18 -38.35 42.69
CA PRO A 455 -6.01 -37.13 42.63
C PRO A 455 -6.51 -36.73 44.04
N SER A 456 -7.51 -35.82 44.04
CA SER A 456 -8.52 -35.45 45.09
C SER A 456 -8.31 -33.98 45.56
N GLU A 457 -9.26 -33.08 45.50
CA GLU A 457 -10.75 -33.08 45.56
C GLU A 457 -11.32 -32.04 44.58
#